data_e66e2e404a99a7253cb8c3ae27f53d09
#
_entry.id   e66e2e404a99a7253cb8c3ae27f53d09
#
_cell.length_a   1.000
_cell.length_b   1.000
_cell.length_c   1.000
_cell.angle_alpha   90.00
_cell.angle_beta   90.00
_cell.angle_gamma   90.00
#
_symmetry.space_group_name_H-M   'P 1'
#
loop_
_entity.id
_entity.type
_entity.pdbx_description
1 polymer ?
#
loop_
_entity_poly.entity_id
_entity_poly.type
_entity_poly.pdbx_seq_one_letter_code
_entity_poly.pdbx_strand_id
1 'polypeptide(L)'
;MQQSLSSHFLLPPPEKRQAISDVRRTFCLFVTFDLLFISLLWIIELNTNTGIRKNLEQEIIHYNFKTSFFDIFVLAFFRFSGLLLGYAVLRLRHWWVIAITTLVSSAFLIVKVILSELLNKGAFGYLLPIVSFVLAWLETWFLDFKVLPQEAEEERWYLAAQAAVAHGPLLFSGALSEGQFYSPPESFAGSDNESDEELVGKKSCSAQEREYIRQGKEATAVVDQILAQEENWKFEKNNEYGDTVYTIEVPFHGKTFILKTFLPCPAELVYQEVILQPERMVLWNKTVTACQILHRVEDNTLISYDVSAGAAGGVVSPRDFVNVRRIERRKDKYLSSGIATTHSAKPPTHKYVRGENGPGGFVVLKSASNPRVCTFVWILNTDLKGRLPRYLIHQSLAATMFEFAFHLRQRIGELGARA
;
A
#
# COMPACT_ATOMS: atom_id res chain seq x y z
N MET A 1 28.75 33.73 11.72
CA MET A 1 28.77 32.31 12.08
C MET A 1 27.35 31.80 11.86
N GLN A 2 27.03 31.39 10.64
CA GLN A 2 25.72 30.91 10.24
C GLN A 2 25.66 29.40 10.55
N GLN A 3 24.87 29.01 11.50
CA GLN A 3 24.48 27.62 11.66
C GLN A 3 23.26 27.36 10.77
N SER A 4 23.47 26.58 9.77
CA SER A 4 22.43 26.02 8.91
C SER A 4 21.49 25.14 9.73
N LEU A 5 20.27 25.59 9.93
CA LEU A 5 19.18 24.75 10.42
C LEU A 5 18.81 23.73 9.35
N SER A 6 19.03 22.52 9.73
CA SER A 6 19.00 21.28 8.99
C SER A 6 17.70 21.00 8.27
N SER A 7 17.78 20.96 6.95
CA SER A 7 16.86 20.31 6.02
C SER A 7 16.86 18.77 6.13
N HIS A 8 17.13 18.20 7.31
CA HIS A 8 17.31 16.77 7.52
C HIS A 8 15.99 15.95 7.57
N PHE A 9 14.83 16.61 7.52
CA PHE A 9 13.54 15.90 7.68
C PHE A 9 12.87 15.46 6.39
N LEU A 10 13.41 15.78 5.21
CA LEU A 10 12.71 15.54 3.92
C LEU A 10 13.39 14.54 2.98
N LEU A 11 14.54 14.00 3.35
CA LEU A 11 15.18 12.97 2.55
C LEU A 11 15.06 11.64 3.31
N PRO A 12 14.59 10.56 2.69
CA PRO A 12 14.73 9.24 3.29
C PRO A 12 16.20 9.00 3.59
N PRO A 13 16.54 8.41 4.74
CA PRO A 13 17.91 8.16 5.11
C PRO A 13 18.64 7.41 3.98
N PRO A 14 19.93 7.72 3.74
CA PRO A 14 20.71 7.15 2.62
C PRO A 14 20.70 5.60 2.59
N GLU A 15 20.47 4.94 3.71
CA GLU A 15 20.29 3.48 3.79
C GLU A 15 19.10 2.94 2.99
N LYS A 16 18.00 3.68 2.87
CA LYS A 16 16.85 3.24 2.04
C LYS A 16 17.14 3.28 0.54
N ARG A 17 18.14 4.04 0.08
CA ARG A 17 18.57 4.06 -1.33
C ARG A 17 19.32 2.81 -1.76
N GLN A 18 19.92 2.07 -0.82
CA GLN A 18 20.70 0.86 -1.12
C GLN A 18 19.86 -0.42 -1.04
N ALA A 19 18.68 -0.37 -0.45
CA ALA A 19 17.81 -1.55 -0.39
C ALA A 19 17.20 -1.87 -1.76
N ILE A 20 17.14 -3.16 -2.08
CA ILE A 20 16.42 -3.67 -3.26
C ILE A 20 14.92 -3.46 -3.00
N SER A 21 14.16 -3.00 -4.00
CA SER A 21 12.70 -2.84 -3.86
C SER A 21 12.05 -4.19 -3.52
N ASP A 22 10.95 -4.16 -2.74
CA ASP A 22 10.26 -5.39 -2.31
C ASP A 22 9.77 -6.21 -3.52
N VAL A 23 9.36 -5.54 -4.60
CA VAL A 23 8.91 -6.20 -5.82
C VAL A 23 10.07 -6.84 -6.57
N ARG A 24 11.21 -6.18 -6.65
CA ARG A 24 12.43 -6.75 -7.23
C ARG A 24 12.92 -7.95 -6.41
N ARG A 25 12.83 -7.89 -5.11
CA ARG A 25 13.13 -9.02 -4.22
C ARG A 25 12.19 -10.19 -4.48
N THR A 26 10.88 -9.94 -4.63
CA THR A 26 9.89 -10.97 -4.98
C THR A 26 10.21 -11.59 -6.35
N PHE A 27 10.63 -10.79 -7.33
CA PHE A 27 11.09 -11.30 -8.61
C PHE A 27 12.31 -12.22 -8.47
N CYS A 28 13.31 -11.83 -7.70
CA CYS A 28 14.48 -12.69 -7.45
C CYS A 28 14.11 -14.02 -6.77
N LEU A 29 13.15 -14.00 -5.84
CA LEU A 29 12.63 -15.21 -5.23
C LEU A 29 11.89 -16.10 -6.26
N PHE A 30 11.16 -15.50 -7.18
CA PHE A 30 10.47 -16.22 -8.24
C PHE A 30 11.45 -16.88 -9.23
N VAL A 31 12.51 -16.18 -9.60
CA VAL A 31 13.60 -16.74 -10.43
C VAL A 31 14.34 -17.88 -9.70
N THR A 32 14.51 -17.76 -8.38
CA THR A 32 15.06 -18.83 -7.56
C THR A 32 14.14 -20.06 -7.53
N PHE A 33 12.84 -19.82 -7.42
CA PHE A 33 11.82 -20.88 -7.47
C PHE A 33 11.86 -21.61 -8.83
N ASP A 34 12.01 -20.91 -9.95
CA ASP A 34 12.14 -21.52 -11.27
C ASP A 34 13.30 -22.52 -11.33
N LEU A 35 14.49 -22.10 -10.89
CA LEU A 35 15.64 -22.98 -10.86
C LEU A 35 15.42 -24.22 -9.98
N LEU A 36 14.87 -24.02 -8.77
CA LEU A 36 14.62 -25.13 -7.84
C LEU A 36 13.55 -26.08 -8.37
N PHE A 37 12.53 -25.55 -9.04
CA PHE A 37 11.44 -26.34 -9.58
C PHE A 37 11.89 -27.19 -10.77
N ILE A 38 12.66 -26.63 -11.69
CA ILE A 38 13.26 -27.38 -12.82
C ILE A 38 14.26 -28.43 -12.30
N SER A 39 15.06 -28.07 -11.29
CA SER A 39 15.99 -29.02 -10.65
C SER A 39 15.24 -30.21 -10.01
N LEU A 40 14.14 -29.93 -9.32
CA LEU A 40 13.29 -30.96 -8.71
C LEU A 40 12.70 -31.91 -9.77
N LEU A 41 12.15 -31.37 -10.85
CA LEU A 41 11.59 -32.18 -11.94
C LEU A 41 12.66 -33.05 -12.61
N TRP A 42 13.87 -32.50 -12.82
CA TRP A 42 14.98 -33.26 -13.36
C TRP A 42 15.45 -34.38 -12.41
N ILE A 43 15.52 -34.13 -11.10
CA ILE A 43 15.87 -35.15 -10.09
C ILE A 43 14.80 -36.25 -10.04
N ILE A 44 13.52 -35.92 -10.15
CA ILE A 44 12.44 -36.90 -10.20
C ILE A 44 12.59 -37.77 -11.45
N GLU A 45 12.91 -37.20 -12.61
CA GLU A 45 13.16 -37.94 -13.85
C GLU A 45 14.33 -38.90 -13.69
N LEU A 46 15.45 -38.42 -13.12
CA LEU A 46 16.63 -39.28 -12.86
C LEU A 46 16.33 -40.49 -11.97
N ASN A 47 15.32 -40.37 -11.10
CA ASN A 47 14.95 -41.44 -10.16
C ASN A 47 13.98 -42.47 -10.74
N THR A 48 13.38 -42.22 -11.93
CA THR A 48 12.22 -42.98 -12.38
C THR A 48 12.53 -44.38 -12.94
N ASN A 49 13.72 -44.66 -13.52
CA ASN A 49 13.92 -45.86 -14.30
C ASN A 49 15.03 -46.82 -13.76
N THR A 50 16.24 -46.38 -13.49
CA THR A 50 17.37 -47.27 -13.18
C THR A 50 18.20 -46.86 -11.95
N GLY A 51 17.75 -45.85 -11.22
CA GLY A 51 18.43 -45.29 -10.07
C GLY A 51 19.27 -44.06 -10.42
N ILE A 52 19.23 -43.07 -9.53
CA ILE A 52 19.80 -41.73 -9.69
C ILE A 52 21.26 -41.76 -10.15
N ARG A 53 22.09 -42.59 -9.54
CA ARG A 53 23.55 -42.60 -9.79
C ARG A 53 23.90 -42.98 -11.23
N LYS A 54 23.20 -43.98 -11.74
CA LYS A 54 23.46 -44.53 -13.08
C LYS A 54 22.91 -43.58 -14.18
N ASN A 55 21.74 -43.01 -13.92
CA ASN A 55 21.13 -42.03 -14.84
C ASN A 55 21.92 -40.74 -14.86
N LEU A 56 22.42 -40.25 -13.70
CA LEU A 56 23.27 -39.08 -13.59
C LEU A 56 24.59 -39.24 -14.37
N GLU A 57 25.23 -40.41 -14.24
CA GLU A 57 26.41 -40.71 -14.99
C GLU A 57 26.15 -40.70 -16.54
N GLN A 58 25.01 -41.23 -16.94
CA GLN A 58 24.61 -41.25 -18.37
C GLN A 58 24.24 -39.85 -18.86
N GLU A 59 23.59 -39.02 -18.04
CA GLU A 59 23.16 -37.66 -18.39
C GLU A 59 24.33 -36.66 -18.44
N ILE A 60 25.35 -36.82 -17.62
CA ILE A 60 26.46 -35.86 -17.50
C ILE A 60 27.71 -36.34 -18.22
N ILE A 61 28.16 -37.58 -17.95
CA ILE A 61 29.42 -38.10 -18.52
C ILE A 61 29.24 -38.56 -19.95
N HIS A 62 28.13 -39.25 -20.23
CA HIS A 62 27.76 -39.70 -21.57
C HIS A 62 26.67 -38.80 -22.22
N TYR A 63 26.85 -37.48 -22.05
CA TYR A 63 25.91 -36.49 -22.54
C TYR A 63 25.59 -36.66 -24.02
N ASN A 64 24.30 -36.72 -24.34
CA ASN A 64 23.81 -36.72 -25.70
C ASN A 64 22.66 -35.70 -25.82
N PHE A 65 22.82 -34.68 -26.67
CA PHE A 65 21.84 -33.63 -26.92
C PHE A 65 20.43 -34.14 -27.20
N LYS A 66 20.30 -35.27 -27.92
CA LYS A 66 18.99 -35.81 -28.31
C LYS A 66 18.21 -36.46 -27.16
N THR A 67 18.89 -36.93 -26.11
CA THR A 67 18.27 -37.78 -25.09
C THR A 67 18.43 -37.26 -23.69
N SER A 68 19.34 -36.32 -23.42
CA SER A 68 19.60 -35.77 -22.08
C SER A 68 18.69 -34.62 -21.74
N PHE A 69 18.24 -34.54 -20.46
CA PHE A 69 17.53 -33.39 -19.87
C PHE A 69 18.47 -32.43 -19.18
N PHE A 70 19.74 -32.79 -18.99
CA PHE A 70 20.72 -31.99 -18.30
C PHE A 70 20.86 -30.56 -18.84
N ASP A 71 20.77 -30.41 -20.16
CA ASP A 71 20.86 -29.11 -20.83
C ASP A 71 19.69 -28.16 -20.50
N ILE A 72 18.50 -28.69 -20.22
CA ILE A 72 17.36 -27.86 -19.77
C ILE A 72 17.65 -27.32 -18.35
N PHE A 73 18.24 -28.17 -17.49
CA PHE A 73 18.71 -27.71 -16.18
C PHE A 73 19.82 -26.66 -16.29
N VAL A 74 20.80 -26.89 -17.17
CA VAL A 74 21.89 -25.92 -17.41
C VAL A 74 21.34 -24.60 -17.95
N LEU A 75 20.36 -24.65 -18.84
CA LEU A 75 19.67 -23.45 -19.35
C LEU A 75 18.98 -22.69 -18.22
N ALA A 76 18.25 -23.38 -17.33
CA ALA A 76 17.61 -22.77 -16.16
C ALA A 76 18.64 -22.12 -15.23
N PHE A 77 19.79 -22.77 -15.02
CA PHE A 77 20.88 -22.23 -14.20
C PHE A 77 21.51 -20.96 -14.81
N PHE A 78 21.74 -20.93 -16.12
CA PHE A 78 22.25 -19.73 -16.81
C PHE A 78 21.23 -18.59 -16.77
N ARG A 79 19.93 -18.91 -16.97
CA ARG A 79 18.86 -17.93 -16.87
C ARG A 79 18.79 -17.34 -15.45
N PHE A 80 18.77 -18.18 -14.43
CA PHE A 80 18.83 -17.77 -13.02
C PHE A 80 20.01 -16.85 -12.75
N SER A 81 21.22 -17.26 -13.15
CA SER A 81 22.45 -16.50 -12.91
C SER A 81 22.42 -15.14 -13.63
N GLY A 82 21.99 -15.12 -14.88
CA GLY A 82 21.88 -13.89 -15.69
C GLY A 82 20.85 -12.90 -15.13
N LEU A 83 19.67 -13.39 -14.75
CA LEU A 83 18.62 -12.54 -14.19
C LEU A 83 18.97 -12.04 -12.78
N LEU A 84 19.56 -12.90 -11.93
CA LEU A 84 20.01 -12.49 -10.60
C LEU A 84 21.14 -11.46 -10.70
N LEU A 85 22.14 -11.70 -11.55
CA LEU A 85 23.24 -10.75 -11.75
C LEU A 85 22.70 -9.42 -12.30
N GLY A 86 21.86 -9.45 -13.34
CA GLY A 86 21.31 -8.25 -13.99
C GLY A 86 20.42 -7.43 -13.06
N TYR A 87 19.48 -8.08 -12.37
CA TYR A 87 18.44 -7.38 -11.63
C TYR A 87 18.68 -7.28 -10.13
N ALA A 88 19.40 -8.21 -9.50
CA ALA A 88 19.71 -8.12 -8.08
C ALA A 88 21.04 -7.39 -7.81
N VAL A 89 22.10 -7.71 -8.55
CA VAL A 89 23.44 -7.16 -8.32
C VAL A 89 23.64 -5.86 -9.08
N LEU A 90 23.49 -5.88 -10.41
CA LEU A 90 23.71 -4.70 -11.27
C LEU A 90 22.53 -3.73 -11.25
N ARG A 91 21.38 -4.13 -10.72
CA ARG A 91 20.16 -3.31 -10.57
C ARG A 91 19.72 -2.64 -11.87
N LEU A 92 19.85 -3.38 -12.99
CA LEU A 92 19.45 -2.87 -14.29
C LEU A 92 17.95 -2.56 -14.32
N ARG A 93 17.59 -1.46 -14.96
CA ARG A 93 16.20 -0.99 -15.11
C ARG A 93 15.67 -1.24 -16.52
N HIS A 94 16.50 -1.80 -17.40
CA HIS A 94 16.13 -2.07 -18.78
C HIS A 94 15.61 -3.50 -18.94
N TRP A 95 14.58 -3.64 -19.73
CA TRP A 95 13.95 -4.93 -20.06
C TRP A 95 14.83 -5.82 -20.95
N TRP A 96 15.93 -5.32 -21.52
CA TRP A 96 16.79 -6.03 -22.46
C TRP A 96 17.34 -7.35 -21.93
N VAL A 97 17.76 -7.41 -20.67
CA VAL A 97 18.35 -8.64 -20.10
C VAL A 97 17.35 -9.78 -20.09
N ILE A 98 16.12 -9.49 -19.62
CA ILE A 98 15.09 -10.53 -19.59
C ILE A 98 14.59 -10.87 -20.99
N ALA A 99 14.51 -9.90 -21.90
CA ALA A 99 14.14 -10.14 -23.27
C ALA A 99 15.13 -11.08 -23.98
N ILE A 100 16.44 -10.83 -23.82
CA ILE A 100 17.50 -11.66 -24.40
C ILE A 100 17.50 -13.05 -23.77
N THR A 101 17.44 -13.15 -22.42
CA THR A 101 17.44 -14.45 -21.75
C THR A 101 16.21 -15.28 -22.09
N THR A 102 15.04 -14.66 -22.24
CA THR A 102 13.80 -15.34 -22.63
C THR A 102 13.83 -15.74 -24.09
N LEU A 103 14.35 -14.89 -24.99
CA LEU A 103 14.51 -15.21 -26.40
C LEU A 103 15.45 -16.41 -26.58
N VAL A 104 16.63 -16.37 -25.96
CA VAL A 104 17.62 -17.47 -26.04
C VAL A 104 17.04 -18.75 -25.46
N SER A 105 16.38 -18.67 -24.30
CA SER A 105 15.74 -19.83 -23.67
C SER A 105 14.64 -20.43 -24.53
N SER A 106 13.77 -19.60 -25.11
CA SER A 106 12.69 -20.05 -25.98
C SER A 106 13.21 -20.68 -27.26
N ALA A 107 14.20 -20.03 -27.90
CA ALA A 107 14.83 -20.57 -29.10
C ALA A 107 15.51 -21.92 -28.84
N PHE A 108 16.26 -22.02 -27.75
CA PHE A 108 16.90 -23.27 -27.34
C PHE A 108 15.88 -24.38 -27.09
N LEU A 109 14.81 -24.11 -26.35
CA LEU A 109 13.77 -25.11 -26.05
C LEU A 109 13.04 -25.57 -27.34
N ILE A 110 12.74 -24.66 -28.27
CA ILE A 110 12.12 -24.98 -29.52
C ILE A 110 13.05 -25.90 -30.36
N VAL A 111 14.32 -25.53 -30.49
CA VAL A 111 15.31 -26.35 -31.19
C VAL A 111 15.46 -27.71 -30.51
N LYS A 112 15.49 -27.73 -29.20
CA LYS A 112 15.57 -28.97 -28.41
C LYS A 112 14.38 -29.88 -28.68
N VAL A 113 13.16 -29.36 -28.66
CA VAL A 113 11.94 -30.16 -28.92
C VAL A 113 11.93 -30.72 -30.37
N ILE A 114 12.38 -29.93 -31.34
CA ILE A 114 12.39 -30.35 -32.75
C ILE A 114 13.46 -31.41 -33.03
N LEU A 115 14.68 -31.23 -32.51
CA LEU A 115 15.83 -32.08 -32.84
C LEU A 115 16.02 -33.27 -31.88
N SER A 116 15.35 -33.31 -30.74
CA SER A 116 15.52 -34.35 -29.74
C SER A 116 14.44 -35.44 -29.84
N GLU A 117 14.78 -36.62 -29.35
CA GLU A 117 13.87 -37.75 -29.17
C GLU A 117 13.20 -37.76 -27.77
N LEU A 118 13.22 -36.61 -27.06
CA LEU A 118 12.70 -36.49 -25.72
C LEU A 118 11.22 -36.83 -25.60
N LEU A 119 10.44 -36.51 -26.63
CA LEU A 119 9.00 -36.83 -26.70
C LEU A 119 8.73 -38.33 -26.58
N ASN A 120 9.69 -39.19 -26.95
CA ASN A 120 9.59 -40.63 -26.80
C ASN A 120 9.88 -41.15 -25.39
N LYS A 121 10.42 -40.29 -24.50
CA LYS A 121 10.77 -40.65 -23.12
C LYS A 121 9.59 -40.54 -22.11
N GLY A 122 8.37 -40.49 -22.57
CA GLY A 122 7.18 -40.43 -21.71
C GLY A 122 6.84 -39.03 -21.23
N ALA A 123 6.15 -38.92 -20.08
CA ALA A 123 5.59 -37.67 -19.61
C ALA A 123 6.61 -36.57 -19.39
N PHE A 124 7.80 -36.88 -18.89
CA PHE A 124 8.85 -35.88 -18.62
C PHE A 124 9.45 -35.30 -19.91
N GLY A 125 9.40 -36.03 -21.02
CA GLY A 125 9.91 -35.56 -22.28
C GLY A 125 9.24 -34.32 -22.84
N TYR A 126 7.97 -34.11 -22.56
CA TYR A 126 7.24 -32.88 -22.90
C TYR A 126 6.98 -31.96 -21.66
N LEU A 127 6.89 -32.51 -20.46
CA LEU A 127 6.64 -31.71 -19.26
C LEU A 127 7.77 -30.72 -18.97
N LEU A 128 9.01 -31.17 -18.93
CA LEU A 128 10.18 -30.33 -18.62
C LEU A 128 10.35 -29.15 -19.59
N PRO A 129 10.33 -29.33 -20.93
CA PRO A 129 10.41 -28.22 -21.87
C PRO A 129 9.24 -27.24 -21.76
N ILE A 130 8.01 -27.75 -21.61
CA ILE A 130 6.81 -26.91 -21.51
C ILE A 130 6.85 -26.08 -20.23
N VAL A 131 7.15 -26.69 -19.09
CA VAL A 131 7.25 -25.98 -17.81
C VAL A 131 8.34 -24.92 -17.85
N SER A 132 9.54 -25.26 -18.36
CA SER A 132 10.63 -24.30 -18.50
C SER A 132 10.27 -23.12 -19.42
N PHE A 133 9.54 -23.38 -20.51
CA PHE A 133 9.06 -22.33 -21.40
C PHE A 133 8.02 -21.42 -20.73
N VAL A 134 7.04 -22.00 -20.04
CA VAL A 134 5.99 -21.24 -19.34
C VAL A 134 6.60 -20.40 -18.21
N LEU A 135 7.52 -20.94 -17.43
CA LEU A 135 8.19 -20.21 -16.36
C LEU A 135 9.01 -19.03 -16.89
N ALA A 136 9.74 -19.20 -18.01
CA ALA A 136 10.49 -18.11 -18.64
C ALA A 136 9.57 -16.94 -19.07
N TRP A 137 8.37 -17.25 -19.59
CA TRP A 137 7.38 -16.23 -19.96
C TRP A 137 6.71 -15.58 -18.75
N LEU A 138 6.44 -16.34 -17.69
CA LEU A 138 5.91 -15.79 -16.44
C LEU A 138 6.92 -14.84 -15.76
N GLU A 139 8.21 -15.17 -15.77
CA GLU A 139 9.27 -14.29 -15.28
C GLU A 139 9.31 -12.97 -16.08
N THR A 140 9.23 -13.05 -17.40
CA THR A 140 9.20 -11.88 -18.28
C THR A 140 7.99 -11.01 -17.99
N TRP A 141 6.81 -11.63 -17.92
CA TRP A 141 5.57 -10.93 -17.60
C TRP A 141 5.66 -10.24 -16.22
N PHE A 142 6.16 -10.94 -15.20
CA PHE A 142 6.25 -10.39 -13.86
C PHE A 142 7.22 -9.20 -13.80
N LEU A 143 8.36 -9.29 -14.45
CA LEU A 143 9.33 -8.19 -14.50
C LEU A 143 8.76 -6.98 -15.25
N ASP A 144 8.24 -7.19 -16.45
CA ASP A 144 7.82 -6.11 -17.34
C ASP A 144 6.55 -5.39 -16.84
N PHE A 145 5.56 -6.15 -16.36
CA PHE A 145 4.27 -5.59 -15.93
C PHE A 145 4.17 -5.25 -14.45
N LYS A 146 5.07 -5.76 -13.60
CA LYS A 146 5.01 -5.52 -12.15
C LYS A 146 6.23 -4.78 -11.62
N VAL A 147 7.43 -5.25 -11.92
CA VAL A 147 8.67 -4.70 -11.33
C VAL A 147 9.01 -3.36 -11.95
N LEU A 148 9.16 -3.30 -13.27
CA LEU A 148 9.62 -2.10 -13.96
C LEU A 148 8.65 -0.91 -13.84
N PRO A 149 7.31 -1.07 -14.01
CA PRO A 149 6.39 0.04 -13.85
C PRO A 149 6.35 0.58 -12.42
N GLN A 150 6.36 -0.30 -11.42
CA GLN A 150 6.31 0.12 -10.03
C GLN A 150 7.59 0.89 -9.62
N GLU A 151 8.75 0.43 -10.05
CA GLU A 151 10.01 1.16 -9.79
C GLU A 151 10.07 2.50 -10.55
N ALA A 152 9.51 2.57 -11.76
CA ALA A 152 9.42 3.81 -12.52
C ALA A 152 8.48 4.83 -11.85
N GLU A 153 7.36 4.38 -11.27
CA GLU A 153 6.47 5.23 -10.49
C GLU A 153 7.14 5.74 -9.21
N GLU A 154 7.85 4.89 -8.48
CA GLU A 154 8.60 5.27 -7.27
C GLU A 154 9.67 6.33 -7.59
N GLU A 155 10.34 6.19 -8.73
CA GLU A 155 11.35 7.16 -9.15
C GLU A 155 10.75 8.51 -9.58
N ARG A 156 9.67 8.49 -10.36
CA ARG A 156 8.94 9.71 -10.74
C ARG A 156 8.48 10.48 -9.50
N TRP A 157 7.95 9.75 -8.54
CA TRP A 157 7.50 10.33 -7.28
C TRP A 157 8.67 10.95 -6.49
N TYR A 158 9.80 10.25 -6.42
CA TYR A 158 11.01 10.74 -5.77
C TYR A 158 11.54 12.02 -6.45
N LEU A 159 11.60 12.03 -7.78
CA LEU A 159 12.04 13.20 -8.54
C LEU A 159 11.07 14.38 -8.39
N ALA A 160 9.76 14.13 -8.36
CA ALA A 160 8.76 15.16 -8.12
C ALA A 160 8.88 15.76 -6.71
N ALA A 161 9.10 14.92 -5.69
CA ALA A 161 9.35 15.37 -4.32
C ALA A 161 10.64 16.19 -4.21
N GLN A 162 11.71 15.77 -4.89
CA GLN A 162 12.98 16.51 -4.93
C GLN A 162 12.84 17.85 -5.67
N ALA A 163 12.10 17.91 -6.76
CA ALA A 163 11.81 19.13 -7.49
C ALA A 163 10.97 20.11 -6.63
N ALA A 164 9.98 19.60 -5.90
CA ALA A 164 9.17 20.41 -4.98
C ALA A 164 10.01 21.04 -3.85
N VAL A 165 11.00 20.30 -3.35
CA VAL A 165 11.95 20.82 -2.34
C VAL A 165 12.93 21.83 -2.94
N ALA A 166 13.38 21.61 -4.19
CA ALA A 166 14.35 22.47 -4.86
C ALA A 166 13.77 23.82 -5.32
N HIS A 167 12.47 23.87 -5.64
CA HIS A 167 11.79 25.08 -6.13
C HIS A 167 11.06 25.88 -5.03
N GLY A 168 11.17 25.49 -3.76
CA GLY A 168 10.48 26.13 -2.64
C GLY A 168 8.97 25.88 -2.67
N PRO A 169 8.21 26.33 -1.66
CA PRO A 169 6.81 25.99 -1.49
C PRO A 169 5.90 26.77 -2.46
N LEU A 170 5.91 26.40 -3.74
CA LEU A 170 4.99 26.98 -4.73
C LEU A 170 3.54 26.51 -4.56
N LEU A 171 3.28 25.56 -3.64
CA LEU A 171 1.91 25.08 -3.35
C LEU A 171 1.29 25.69 -2.08
N PHE A 172 1.98 26.60 -1.39
CA PHE A 172 1.45 27.30 -0.21
C PHE A 172 1.45 28.84 -0.36
N SER A 173 1.54 29.37 -1.57
CA SER A 173 1.43 30.82 -1.81
C SER A 173 -0.01 31.24 -2.07
N GLY A 174 -0.85 31.02 -1.09
CA GLY A 174 -2.17 31.63 -0.99
C GLY A 174 -2.35 32.21 0.40
N ALA A 175 -2.07 33.52 0.55
CA ALA A 175 -2.34 34.35 1.72
C ALA A 175 -1.44 34.14 2.95
N LEU A 176 -0.24 34.70 2.92
CA LEU A 176 0.37 35.31 4.09
C LEU A 176 0.89 36.69 3.70
N SER A 177 0.08 37.70 4.05
CA SER A 177 0.50 39.10 4.08
C SER A 177 1.60 39.30 5.11
N GLU A 178 2.52 40.17 4.77
CA GLU A 178 3.63 40.66 5.57
C GLU A 178 3.28 40.91 7.03
N GLY A 179 4.19 40.49 7.92
CA GLY A 179 4.28 41.15 9.21
C GLY A 179 4.68 40.26 10.37
N GLN A 180 5.90 40.46 10.79
CA GLN A 180 6.45 40.32 12.14
C GLN A 180 7.10 38.98 12.54
N PHE A 181 8.42 39.06 12.46
CA PHE A 181 9.34 38.29 13.31
C PHE A 181 9.08 38.57 14.77
N TYR A 182 8.85 37.51 15.56
CA TYR A 182 8.96 37.56 17.01
C TYR A 182 10.05 36.63 17.48
N SER A 183 11.08 37.23 18.08
CA SER A 183 12.10 36.55 18.89
C SER A 183 11.50 36.04 20.20
N PRO A 184 11.98 34.94 20.78
CA PRO A 184 11.49 34.46 22.05
C PRO A 184 11.96 35.37 23.19
N PRO A 185 11.11 35.75 24.15
CA PRO A 185 11.56 36.47 25.33
C PRO A 185 12.12 35.50 26.37
N GLU A 186 13.26 35.87 26.86
CA GLU A 186 13.90 35.34 28.06
C GLU A 186 13.03 35.57 29.33
N SER A 187 13.15 34.63 30.23
CA SER A 187 12.54 34.63 31.55
C SER A 187 12.92 35.84 32.39
N PHE A 188 11.93 36.55 32.96
CA PHE A 188 12.09 37.32 34.17
C PHE A 188 10.91 37.05 35.11
N ALA A 189 11.29 36.74 36.34
CA ALA A 189 10.40 36.61 37.49
C ALA A 189 10.02 37.97 38.05
N GLY A 190 8.80 38.08 38.56
CA GLY A 190 8.52 39.07 39.59
C GLY A 190 7.17 39.77 39.54
N SER A 191 6.32 39.40 40.49
CA SER A 191 5.46 40.26 41.33
C SER A 191 4.18 40.89 40.80
N ASP A 192 3.09 40.36 41.31
CA ASP A 192 1.84 40.95 41.82
C ASP A 192 1.22 42.19 41.14
N ASN A 193 -0.02 42.03 40.66
CA ASN A 193 -1.20 42.67 41.23
C ASN A 193 -2.51 42.18 40.57
N GLU A 194 -3.50 42.05 41.45
CA GLU A 194 -4.89 41.67 41.22
C GLU A 194 -5.64 42.60 40.27
N SER A 195 -6.49 42.05 39.45
CA SER A 195 -7.87 42.52 39.26
C SER A 195 -8.72 41.45 38.60
N ASP A 196 -9.78 41.08 39.30
CA ASP A 196 -10.87 40.21 38.90
C ASP A 196 -11.55 40.70 37.64
N GLU A 197 -11.71 39.78 36.67
CA GLU A 197 -12.90 39.69 35.86
C GLU A 197 -13.12 38.23 35.40
N GLU A 198 -14.28 37.70 35.76
CA GLU A 198 -14.81 36.39 35.39
C GLU A 198 -14.74 36.17 33.86
N LEU A 199 -13.98 35.18 33.41
CA LEU A 199 -14.17 34.53 32.14
C LEU A 199 -14.16 33.02 32.31
N VAL A 200 -15.38 32.48 32.17
CA VAL A 200 -15.76 31.08 32.11
C VAL A 200 -14.68 30.23 31.46
N GLY A 201 -14.17 29.28 32.23
CA GLY A 201 -13.34 28.11 31.91
C GLY A 201 -12.98 27.74 30.47
N LYS A 202 -11.97 28.36 29.89
CA LYS A 202 -11.21 27.74 28.82
C LYS A 202 -10.19 26.77 29.45
N LYS A 203 -10.48 25.47 29.43
CA LYS A 203 -9.47 24.43 29.71
C LYS A 203 -8.23 24.76 28.89
N SER A 204 -7.10 25.03 29.55
CA SER A 204 -5.82 25.22 28.86
C SER A 204 -5.42 23.91 28.21
N CYS A 205 -5.47 23.85 26.88
CA CYS A 205 -5.02 22.69 26.13
C CYS A 205 -3.52 22.42 26.36
N SER A 206 -3.18 21.20 26.67
CA SER A 206 -1.78 20.75 26.80
C SER A 206 -1.04 20.90 25.45
N ALA A 207 0.29 20.86 25.48
CA ALA A 207 1.09 20.88 24.25
C ALA A 207 0.74 19.70 23.33
N GLN A 208 0.49 18.53 23.91
CA GLN A 208 0.08 17.32 23.18
C GLN A 208 -1.30 17.47 22.53
N GLU A 209 -2.27 18.04 23.23
CA GLU A 209 -3.61 18.28 22.68
C GLU A 209 -3.58 19.29 21.54
N ARG A 210 -2.77 20.35 21.65
CA ARG A 210 -2.55 21.30 20.54
C ARG A 210 -1.97 20.62 19.31
N GLU A 211 -1.05 19.68 19.49
CA GLU A 211 -0.47 18.90 18.39
C GLU A 211 -1.54 18.01 17.72
N TYR A 212 -2.39 17.35 18.48
CA TYR A 212 -3.51 16.57 17.93
C TYR A 212 -4.47 17.43 17.12
N ILE A 213 -4.81 18.62 17.62
CA ILE A 213 -5.68 19.56 16.90
C ILE A 213 -5.01 20.00 15.59
N ARG A 214 -3.72 20.30 15.60
CA ARG A 214 -2.95 20.67 14.41
C ARG A 214 -2.97 19.54 13.37
N GLN A 215 -2.63 18.32 13.77
CA GLN A 215 -2.66 17.13 12.90
C GLN A 215 -4.04 16.89 12.30
N GLY A 216 -5.10 17.04 13.09
CA GLY A 216 -6.48 16.91 12.61
C GLY A 216 -6.83 17.95 11.54
N LYS A 217 -6.44 19.21 11.75
CA LYS A 217 -6.65 20.30 10.76
C LYS A 217 -5.87 20.06 9.46
N GLU A 218 -4.63 19.64 9.54
CA GLU A 218 -3.80 19.31 8.39
C GLU A 218 -4.39 18.15 7.58
N ALA A 219 -4.82 17.07 8.25
CA ALA A 219 -5.49 15.96 7.61
C ALA A 219 -6.78 16.41 6.88
N THR A 220 -7.56 17.31 7.49
CA THR A 220 -8.77 17.88 6.86
C THR A 220 -8.42 18.66 5.59
N ALA A 221 -7.38 19.48 5.61
CA ALA A 221 -6.94 20.25 4.45
C ALA A 221 -6.53 19.34 3.27
N VAL A 222 -5.81 18.25 3.56
CA VAL A 222 -5.43 17.27 2.52
C VAL A 222 -6.66 16.53 1.97
N VAL A 223 -7.61 16.15 2.81
CA VAL A 223 -8.86 15.53 2.37
C VAL A 223 -9.64 16.47 1.45
N ASP A 224 -9.75 17.76 1.79
CA ASP A 224 -10.39 18.75 0.95
C ASP A 224 -9.68 18.92 -0.40
N GLN A 225 -8.35 18.91 -0.44
CA GLN A 225 -7.57 18.95 -1.68
C GLN A 225 -7.84 17.72 -2.57
N ILE A 226 -7.90 16.51 -1.98
CA ILE A 226 -8.20 15.28 -2.71
C ILE A 226 -9.60 15.35 -3.32
N LEU A 227 -10.59 15.83 -2.57
CA LEU A 227 -11.97 15.98 -3.06
C LEU A 227 -12.09 17.04 -4.16
N ALA A 228 -11.32 18.13 -4.09
CA ALA A 228 -11.30 19.18 -5.10
C ALA A 228 -10.65 18.73 -6.43
N GLN A 229 -9.89 17.64 -6.43
CA GLN A 229 -9.16 17.11 -7.59
C GLN A 229 -9.81 15.82 -8.12
N GLU A 230 -11.13 15.70 -8.09
CA GLU A 230 -11.84 14.50 -8.55
C GLU A 230 -11.51 14.14 -10.01
N GLU A 231 -11.24 15.12 -10.87
CA GLU A 231 -10.81 14.90 -12.26
C GLU A 231 -9.47 14.18 -12.40
N ASN A 232 -8.62 14.23 -11.37
CA ASN A 232 -7.31 13.59 -11.35
C ASN A 232 -7.35 12.17 -10.75
N TRP A 233 -8.52 11.73 -10.29
CA TRP A 233 -8.67 10.38 -9.76
C TRP A 233 -8.57 9.35 -10.88
N LYS A 234 -7.65 8.40 -10.72
CA LYS A 234 -7.46 7.30 -11.67
C LYS A 234 -8.37 6.14 -11.29
N PHE A 235 -9.15 5.65 -12.23
CA PHE A 235 -9.95 4.45 -12.05
C PHE A 235 -9.05 3.24 -11.74
N GLU A 236 -9.36 2.51 -10.68
CA GLU A 236 -8.66 1.28 -10.30
C GLU A 236 -9.55 0.06 -10.54
N LYS A 237 -10.76 0.05 -9.98
CA LYS A 237 -11.67 -1.10 -10.05
C LYS A 237 -13.10 -0.70 -9.68
N ASN A 238 -14.10 -1.44 -10.19
CA ASN A 238 -15.49 -1.38 -9.74
C ASN A 238 -16.02 -2.77 -9.39
N ASN A 239 -17.18 -2.82 -8.74
CA ASN A 239 -17.91 -4.04 -8.44
C ASN A 239 -19.31 -4.03 -9.10
N GLU A 240 -20.03 -5.14 -8.96
CA GLU A 240 -21.40 -5.31 -9.50
C GLU A 240 -22.45 -4.38 -8.87
N TYR A 241 -22.17 -3.82 -7.69
CA TYR A 241 -23.06 -2.91 -6.97
C TYR A 241 -22.89 -1.45 -7.39
N GLY A 242 -21.97 -1.16 -8.33
CA GLY A 242 -21.67 0.19 -8.79
C GLY A 242 -20.72 0.96 -7.88
N ASP A 243 -20.14 0.31 -6.87
CA ASP A 243 -19.08 0.92 -6.07
C ASP A 243 -17.80 0.99 -6.89
N THR A 244 -17.09 2.09 -6.80
CA THR A 244 -15.87 2.32 -7.58
C THR A 244 -14.71 2.71 -6.67
N VAL A 245 -13.58 2.08 -6.88
CA VAL A 245 -12.32 2.46 -6.26
C VAL A 245 -11.47 3.20 -7.27
N TYR A 246 -11.01 4.37 -6.87
CA TYR A 246 -10.05 5.21 -7.59
C TYR A 246 -8.75 5.29 -6.81
N THR A 247 -7.73 5.85 -7.45
CA THR A 247 -6.46 6.17 -6.80
C THR A 247 -5.98 7.55 -7.22
N ILE A 248 -5.26 8.21 -6.31
CA ILE A 248 -4.55 9.46 -6.55
C ILE A 248 -3.20 9.42 -5.87
N GLU A 249 -2.18 10.03 -6.47
CA GLU A 249 -0.89 10.25 -5.82
C GLU A 249 -0.94 11.55 -5.03
N VAL A 250 -0.81 11.44 -3.71
CA VAL A 250 -0.77 12.61 -2.81
C VAL A 250 0.69 12.94 -2.51
N PRO A 251 1.15 14.17 -2.74
CA PRO A 251 2.50 14.58 -2.42
C PRO A 251 2.87 14.23 -0.98
N PHE A 252 4.06 13.65 -0.77
CA PHE A 252 4.61 13.18 0.51
C PHE A 252 3.91 11.97 1.16
N HIS A 253 2.70 11.60 0.69
CA HIS A 253 1.91 10.50 1.27
C HIS A 253 1.75 9.31 0.33
N GLY A 254 2.07 9.46 -0.96
CA GLY A 254 2.03 8.40 -1.96
C GLY A 254 0.62 8.00 -2.41
N LYS A 255 0.49 6.78 -2.92
CA LYS A 255 -0.74 6.26 -3.50
C LYS A 255 -1.85 6.18 -2.45
N THR A 256 -2.92 6.91 -2.72
CA THR A 256 -4.12 6.99 -1.88
C THR A 256 -5.29 6.38 -2.62
N PHE A 257 -6.03 5.51 -1.95
CA PHE A 257 -7.20 4.83 -2.48
C PHE A 257 -8.47 5.60 -2.10
N ILE A 258 -9.43 5.67 -3.02
CA ILE A 258 -10.68 6.39 -2.83
C ILE A 258 -11.83 5.49 -3.26
N LEU A 259 -12.63 5.03 -2.29
CA LEU A 259 -13.90 4.37 -2.57
C LEU A 259 -14.99 5.42 -2.74
N LYS A 260 -15.75 5.32 -3.80
CA LYS A 260 -16.97 6.11 -4.02
C LYS A 260 -18.17 5.19 -4.18
N THR A 261 -19.17 5.34 -3.32
CA THR A 261 -20.37 4.53 -3.33
C THR A 261 -21.64 5.39 -3.16
N PHE A 262 -22.69 5.04 -3.91
CA PHE A 262 -24.00 5.69 -3.81
C PHE A 262 -24.88 4.88 -2.86
N LEU A 263 -25.51 5.57 -1.92
CA LEU A 263 -26.35 4.94 -0.90
C LEU A 263 -27.77 5.48 -0.95
N PRO A 264 -28.81 4.61 -0.96
CA PRO A 264 -30.21 5.00 -0.99
C PRO A 264 -30.71 5.35 0.42
N CYS A 265 -30.07 6.30 1.09
CA CYS A 265 -30.44 6.77 2.41
C CYS A 265 -30.00 8.22 2.62
N PRO A 266 -30.61 8.94 3.59
CA PRO A 266 -30.18 10.27 3.97
C PRO A 266 -28.72 10.28 4.47
N ALA A 267 -27.96 11.33 4.12
CA ALA A 267 -26.57 11.50 4.56
C ALA A 267 -26.42 11.50 6.10
N GLU A 268 -27.43 12.00 6.80
CA GLU A 268 -27.45 12.02 8.27
C GLU A 268 -27.34 10.60 8.86
N LEU A 269 -28.01 9.61 8.26
CA LEU A 269 -27.98 8.23 8.74
C LEU A 269 -26.56 7.65 8.64
N VAL A 270 -25.88 7.87 7.53
CA VAL A 270 -24.49 7.42 7.34
C VAL A 270 -23.54 8.15 8.29
N TYR A 271 -23.75 9.45 8.47
CA TYR A 271 -23.00 10.27 9.43
C TYR A 271 -23.09 9.72 10.84
N GLN A 272 -24.28 9.37 11.30
CA GLN A 272 -24.51 8.78 12.61
C GLN A 272 -23.82 7.40 12.78
N GLU A 273 -24.00 6.51 11.79
CA GLU A 273 -23.52 5.12 11.91
C GLU A 273 -21.98 4.98 11.69
N VAL A 274 -21.40 5.80 10.83
CA VAL A 274 -19.97 5.65 10.45
C VAL A 274 -19.08 6.66 11.17
N ILE A 275 -19.51 7.91 11.33
CA ILE A 275 -18.66 8.99 11.83
C ILE A 275 -18.85 9.24 13.33
N LEU A 276 -20.09 9.37 13.78
CA LEU A 276 -20.36 9.73 15.20
C LEU A 276 -20.24 8.57 16.16
N GLN A 277 -20.46 7.34 15.70
CA GLN A 277 -20.44 6.15 16.54
C GLN A 277 -19.42 5.11 16.04
N PRO A 278 -18.13 5.44 15.93
CA PRO A 278 -17.12 4.56 15.34
C PRO A 278 -16.96 3.25 16.13
N GLU A 279 -17.18 3.25 17.45
CA GLU A 279 -17.07 2.06 18.29
C GLU A 279 -18.14 1.02 17.99
N ARG A 280 -19.29 1.44 17.43
CA ARG A 280 -20.34 0.51 16.98
C ARG A 280 -20.07 -0.13 15.64
N MET A 281 -19.08 0.35 14.89
CA MET A 281 -18.72 -0.18 13.58
C MET A 281 -18.37 -1.68 13.65
N VAL A 282 -17.76 -2.15 14.72
CA VAL A 282 -17.43 -3.56 14.94
C VAL A 282 -18.65 -4.49 14.97
N LEU A 283 -19.84 -3.97 15.19
CA LEU A 283 -21.08 -4.76 15.26
C LEU A 283 -21.58 -5.16 13.87
N TRP A 284 -21.26 -4.40 12.85
CA TRP A 284 -21.74 -4.62 11.49
C TRP A 284 -20.64 -4.74 10.43
N ASN A 285 -19.49 -4.14 10.64
CA ASN A 285 -18.36 -4.15 9.71
C ASN A 285 -17.31 -5.19 10.12
N LYS A 286 -17.21 -6.27 9.36
CA LYS A 286 -16.27 -7.37 9.63
C LYS A 286 -14.81 -7.05 9.30
N THR A 287 -14.54 -5.94 8.59
CA THR A 287 -13.16 -5.51 8.28
C THR A 287 -12.43 -4.90 9.49
N VAL A 288 -13.17 -4.60 10.57
CA VAL A 288 -12.65 -4.04 11.83
C VAL A 288 -13.03 -4.95 12.99
N THR A 289 -12.05 -5.33 13.80
CA THR A 289 -12.26 -6.23 14.95
C THR A 289 -12.32 -5.50 16.29
N ALA A 290 -11.78 -4.29 16.35
CA ALA A 290 -11.89 -3.42 17.52
C ALA A 290 -11.85 -1.95 17.10
N CYS A 291 -12.61 -1.12 17.80
CA CYS A 291 -12.55 0.33 17.70
C CYS A 291 -12.80 0.94 19.08
N GLN A 292 -11.91 1.80 19.53
CA GLN A 292 -11.98 2.44 20.85
C GLN A 292 -11.60 3.91 20.74
N ILE A 293 -12.38 4.78 21.35
CA ILE A 293 -12.00 6.18 21.53
C ILE A 293 -11.10 6.27 22.78
N LEU A 294 -9.85 6.70 22.60
CA LEU A 294 -8.87 6.82 23.66
C LEU A 294 -8.99 8.16 24.42
N HIS A 295 -9.21 9.23 23.65
CA HIS A 295 -9.24 10.59 24.18
C HIS A 295 -10.09 11.50 23.29
N ARG A 296 -10.89 12.39 23.91
CA ARG A 296 -11.57 13.48 23.23
C ARG A 296 -10.89 14.78 23.60
N VAL A 297 -10.24 15.39 22.61
CA VAL A 297 -9.46 16.63 22.79
C VAL A 297 -10.38 17.86 22.75
N GLU A 298 -11.27 17.87 21.78
CA GLU A 298 -12.33 18.87 21.58
C GLU A 298 -13.63 18.14 21.17
N ASP A 299 -14.72 18.84 21.06
CA ASP A 299 -16.00 18.28 20.60
C ASP A 299 -15.90 17.62 19.24
N ASN A 300 -15.00 18.13 18.39
CA ASN A 300 -14.79 17.68 17.01
C ASN A 300 -13.45 16.97 16.78
N THR A 301 -12.63 16.77 17.78
CA THR A 301 -11.30 16.15 17.66
C THR A 301 -11.13 15.05 18.69
N LEU A 302 -10.84 13.84 18.24
CA LEU A 302 -10.67 12.68 19.09
C LEU A 302 -9.49 11.81 18.64
N ILE A 303 -8.99 10.97 19.55
CA ILE A 303 -7.99 9.95 19.28
C ILE A 303 -8.68 8.59 19.31
N SER A 304 -8.56 7.82 18.23
CA SER A 304 -9.09 6.45 18.15
C SER A 304 -7.98 5.41 18.09
N TYR A 305 -8.31 4.24 18.59
CA TYR A 305 -7.53 3.00 18.41
C TYR A 305 -8.40 2.01 17.67
N ASP A 306 -7.91 1.54 16.53
CA ASP A 306 -8.64 0.65 15.65
C ASP A 306 -7.79 -0.61 15.37
N VAL A 307 -8.44 -1.77 15.27
CA VAL A 307 -7.80 -3.02 14.86
C VAL A 307 -8.49 -3.55 13.62
N SER A 308 -7.76 -3.69 12.53
CA SER A 308 -8.29 -4.28 11.30
C SER A 308 -8.34 -5.80 11.41
N ALA A 309 -9.31 -6.42 10.73
CA ALA A 309 -9.27 -7.85 10.45
C ALA A 309 -8.07 -8.19 9.56
N GLY A 310 -7.68 -9.47 9.53
CA GLY A 310 -6.75 -9.97 8.52
C GLY A 310 -7.38 -9.91 7.12
N ALA A 311 -6.56 -9.80 6.09
CA ALA A 311 -7.00 -9.70 4.72
C ALA A 311 -6.28 -10.71 3.81
N ALA A 312 -6.76 -10.84 2.55
CA ALA A 312 -6.17 -11.70 1.53
C ALA A 312 -5.98 -13.16 1.98
N GLY A 313 -7.03 -13.75 2.61
CA GLY A 313 -6.98 -15.15 3.05
C GLY A 313 -5.95 -15.44 4.15
N GLY A 314 -5.59 -14.45 4.97
CA GLY A 314 -4.62 -14.59 6.05
C GLY A 314 -3.19 -14.15 5.69
N VAL A 315 -2.92 -13.78 4.45
CA VAL A 315 -1.60 -13.25 4.02
C VAL A 315 -1.28 -11.94 4.71
N VAL A 316 -2.30 -11.08 4.88
CA VAL A 316 -2.19 -9.84 5.65
C VAL A 316 -2.74 -10.09 7.04
N SER A 317 -1.87 -10.19 8.05
CA SER A 317 -2.29 -10.35 9.44
C SER A 317 -2.97 -9.07 9.96
N PRO A 318 -3.79 -9.15 11.03
CA PRO A 318 -4.41 -7.99 11.64
C PRO A 318 -3.40 -6.89 12.01
N ARG A 319 -3.79 -5.63 11.78
CA ARG A 319 -3.02 -4.43 12.13
C ARG A 319 -3.78 -3.60 13.15
N ASP A 320 -3.03 -2.91 14.00
CA ASP A 320 -3.60 -1.89 14.87
C ASP A 320 -3.16 -0.48 14.44
N PHE A 321 -4.00 0.49 14.71
CA PHE A 321 -3.81 1.89 14.33
C PHE A 321 -4.18 2.80 15.49
N VAL A 322 -3.43 3.87 15.64
CA VAL A 322 -3.79 5.01 16.51
C VAL A 322 -3.89 6.24 15.62
N ASN A 323 -5.06 6.85 15.58
CA ASN A 323 -5.34 7.98 14.70
C ASN A 323 -5.90 9.16 15.49
N VAL A 324 -5.48 10.36 15.12
CA VAL A 324 -6.27 11.56 15.44
C VAL A 324 -7.35 11.69 14.38
N ARG A 325 -8.57 11.99 14.79
CA ARG A 325 -9.71 12.22 13.90
C ARG A 325 -10.35 13.56 14.22
N ARG A 326 -10.61 14.35 13.16
CA ARG A 326 -11.35 15.59 13.22
C ARG A 326 -12.65 15.44 12.44
N ILE A 327 -13.77 15.76 13.12
CA ILE A 327 -15.11 15.64 12.56
C ILE A 327 -15.63 17.05 12.21
N GLU A 328 -16.15 17.21 11.01
CA GLU A 328 -16.76 18.47 10.58
C GLU A 328 -18.13 18.23 9.96
N ARG A 329 -19.07 19.09 10.32
CA ARG A 329 -20.41 19.14 9.76
C ARG A 329 -20.55 20.39 8.90
N ARG A 330 -20.58 20.20 7.58
CA ARG A 330 -20.71 21.31 6.62
C ARG A 330 -22.07 21.30 5.95
N LYS A 331 -22.39 22.35 5.22
CA LYS A 331 -23.68 22.51 4.54
C LYS A 331 -23.94 21.39 3.53
N ASP A 332 -22.93 21.04 2.75
CA ASP A 332 -22.97 20.09 1.63
C ASP A 332 -22.47 18.69 1.98
N LYS A 333 -21.77 18.52 3.09
CA LYS A 333 -21.14 17.26 3.46
C LYS A 333 -20.89 17.11 4.96
N TYR A 334 -20.70 15.86 5.39
CA TYR A 334 -20.11 15.49 6.67
C TYR A 334 -18.76 14.83 6.43
N LEU A 335 -17.78 15.09 7.27
CA LEU A 335 -16.49 14.46 7.13
C LEU A 335 -15.85 14.12 8.49
N SER A 336 -15.08 13.02 8.47
CA SER A 336 -14.17 12.63 9.53
C SER A 336 -12.81 12.39 8.89
N SER A 337 -11.94 13.38 8.99
CA SER A 337 -10.56 13.29 8.49
C SER A 337 -9.61 12.91 9.60
N GLY A 338 -8.53 12.20 9.27
CA GLY A 338 -7.58 11.78 10.28
C GLY A 338 -6.23 11.38 9.70
N ILE A 339 -5.29 11.18 10.59
CA ILE A 339 -3.93 10.76 10.30
C ILE A 339 -3.39 9.97 11.50
N ALA A 340 -2.41 9.10 11.26
CA ALA A 340 -1.74 8.36 12.33
C ALA A 340 -1.08 9.29 13.35
N THR A 341 -1.19 8.91 14.61
CA THR A 341 -0.55 9.59 15.73
C THR A 341 -0.07 8.59 16.77
N THR A 342 0.45 9.07 17.89
CA THR A 342 0.86 8.26 19.04
C THR A 342 0.05 8.62 20.27
N HIS A 343 -0.22 7.63 21.13
CA HIS A 343 -0.90 7.84 22.40
C HIS A 343 -0.36 6.91 23.48
N SER A 344 -0.09 7.41 24.67
CA SER A 344 0.55 6.66 25.76
C SER A 344 -0.24 5.43 26.21
N ALA A 345 -1.57 5.45 26.11
CA ALA A 345 -2.43 4.32 26.46
C ALA A 345 -2.37 3.15 25.48
N LYS A 346 -1.82 3.34 24.27
CA LYS A 346 -1.74 2.30 23.23
C LYS A 346 -0.37 2.32 22.54
N PRO A 347 0.73 2.02 23.25
CA PRO A 347 2.03 1.86 22.64
C PRO A 347 2.02 0.65 21.68
N PRO A 348 2.92 0.57 20.69
CA PRO A 348 3.08 -0.62 19.85
C PRO A 348 3.34 -1.87 20.69
N THR A 349 2.72 -2.99 20.32
CA THR A 349 2.85 -4.28 21.01
C THR A 349 3.21 -5.38 20.03
N HIS A 350 3.69 -6.52 20.53
CA HIS A 350 3.97 -7.69 19.67
C HIS A 350 2.70 -8.39 19.15
N LYS A 351 1.53 -8.05 19.68
CA LYS A 351 0.26 -8.69 19.30
C LYS A 351 -0.16 -8.33 17.88
N TYR A 352 0.07 -7.09 17.48
CA TYR A 352 -0.28 -6.57 16.16
C TYR A 352 0.89 -5.83 15.53
N VAL A 353 0.91 -5.79 14.20
CA VAL A 353 1.79 -4.86 13.49
C VAL A 353 1.12 -3.49 13.51
N ARG A 354 1.81 -2.47 14.06
CA ARG A 354 1.33 -1.09 14.06
C ARG A 354 1.38 -0.52 12.66
N GLY A 355 0.21 -0.36 12.03
CA GLY A 355 0.05 0.37 10.77
C GLY A 355 0.04 1.88 11.00
N GLU A 356 0.26 2.64 9.95
CA GLU A 356 0.22 4.09 9.96
C GLU A 356 -0.67 4.59 8.83
N ASN A 357 -1.72 5.35 9.17
CA ASN A 357 -2.55 6.00 8.19
C ASN A 357 -1.96 7.37 7.83
N GLY A 358 -1.81 7.65 6.55
CA GLY A 358 -1.65 9.01 6.07
C GLY A 358 -2.98 9.79 6.13
N PRO A 359 -3.00 11.04 5.62
CA PRO A 359 -4.21 11.84 5.62
C PRO A 359 -5.33 11.16 4.83
N GLY A 360 -6.51 11.02 5.43
CA GLY A 360 -7.65 10.36 4.82
C GLY A 360 -8.85 10.37 5.75
N GLY A 361 -9.86 9.57 5.43
CA GLY A 361 -11.03 9.42 6.28
C GLY A 361 -12.32 9.18 5.50
N PHE A 362 -13.44 9.46 6.15
CA PHE A 362 -14.79 9.27 5.61
C PHE A 362 -15.44 10.60 5.27
N VAL A 363 -16.09 10.67 4.12
CA VAL A 363 -16.85 11.84 3.66
C VAL A 363 -18.22 11.37 3.20
N VAL A 364 -19.27 12.05 3.65
CA VAL A 364 -20.65 11.81 3.26
C VAL A 364 -21.16 13.06 2.55
N LEU A 365 -21.28 12.98 1.23
CA LEU A 365 -21.77 14.08 0.40
C LEU A 365 -23.30 14.05 0.35
N LYS A 366 -23.92 15.17 0.66
CA LYS A 366 -25.37 15.36 0.58
C LYS A 366 -25.77 15.55 -0.87
N SER A 367 -26.85 14.92 -1.31
CA SER A 367 -27.42 15.20 -2.62
C SER A 367 -28.23 16.50 -2.57
N ALA A 368 -27.93 17.41 -3.47
CA ALA A 368 -28.69 18.67 -3.59
C ALA A 368 -30.10 18.44 -4.14
N SER A 369 -30.28 17.43 -4.99
CA SER A 369 -31.56 17.13 -5.67
C SER A 369 -32.46 16.17 -4.90
N ASN A 370 -31.91 15.29 -4.10
CA ASN A 370 -32.65 14.25 -3.41
C ASN A 370 -32.09 13.96 -2.01
N PRO A 371 -32.72 14.42 -0.92
CA PRO A 371 -32.25 14.22 0.44
C PRO A 371 -32.29 12.75 0.92
N ARG A 372 -32.94 11.86 0.16
CA ARG A 372 -33.04 10.41 0.48
C ARG A 372 -31.87 9.58 -0.07
N VAL A 373 -30.92 10.23 -0.75
CA VAL A 373 -29.72 9.56 -1.27
C VAL A 373 -28.49 10.37 -0.89
N CYS A 374 -27.37 9.69 -0.74
CA CYS A 374 -26.08 10.34 -0.50
C CYS A 374 -24.95 9.60 -1.22
N THR A 375 -23.81 10.25 -1.32
CA THR A 375 -22.57 9.62 -1.79
C THR A 375 -21.63 9.48 -0.62
N PHE A 376 -21.20 8.26 -0.38
CA PHE A 376 -20.16 7.97 0.61
C PHE A 376 -18.81 7.85 -0.09
N VAL A 377 -17.82 8.52 0.45
CA VAL A 377 -16.44 8.50 -0.03
C VAL A 377 -15.53 8.10 1.11
N TRP A 378 -14.70 7.08 0.90
CA TRP A 378 -13.65 6.69 1.83
C TRP A 378 -12.28 6.94 1.19
N ILE A 379 -11.51 7.84 1.78
CA ILE A 379 -10.15 8.16 1.38
C ILE A 379 -9.21 7.39 2.31
N LEU A 380 -8.45 6.46 1.75
CA LEU A 380 -7.56 5.58 2.49
C LEU A 380 -6.12 5.70 1.98
N ASN A 381 -5.30 6.35 2.77
CA ASN A 381 -3.85 6.31 2.66
C ASN A 381 -3.33 5.51 3.86
N THR A 382 -2.63 4.42 3.64
CA THR A 382 -2.17 3.56 4.73
C THR A 382 -0.88 2.85 4.41
N ASP A 383 0.02 2.80 5.37
CA ASP A 383 1.19 1.94 5.40
C ASP A 383 0.94 0.79 6.39
N LEU A 384 0.68 -0.39 5.86
CA LEU A 384 0.42 -1.59 6.66
C LEU A 384 1.67 -2.14 7.35
N LYS A 385 2.84 -1.56 7.07
CA LYS A 385 4.13 -2.03 7.58
C LYS A 385 4.37 -3.53 7.33
N GLY A 386 5.52 -4.03 7.75
CA GLY A 386 5.87 -5.43 7.55
C GLY A 386 6.52 -5.69 6.18
N ARG A 387 6.71 -6.98 5.85
CA ARG A 387 7.43 -7.43 4.65
C ARG A 387 6.49 -7.91 3.54
N LEU A 388 5.40 -7.18 3.32
CA LEU A 388 4.43 -7.53 2.28
C LEU A 388 4.79 -6.86 0.95
N PRO A 389 4.68 -7.58 -0.19
CA PRO A 389 4.80 -6.96 -1.50
C PRO A 389 3.72 -5.90 -1.72
N ARG A 390 4.09 -4.73 -2.26
CA ARG A 390 3.17 -3.59 -2.44
C ARG A 390 1.94 -3.94 -3.29
N TYR A 391 2.09 -4.76 -4.31
CA TYR A 391 0.96 -5.15 -5.15
C TYR A 391 -0.09 -5.95 -4.38
N LEU A 392 0.31 -6.82 -3.43
CA LEU A 392 -0.62 -7.54 -2.55
C LEU A 392 -1.33 -6.58 -1.59
N ILE A 393 -0.60 -5.59 -1.07
CA ILE A 393 -1.19 -4.54 -0.24
C ILE A 393 -2.26 -3.78 -1.05
N HIS A 394 -1.92 -3.29 -2.25
CA HIS A 394 -2.86 -2.54 -3.09
C HIS A 394 -4.11 -3.36 -3.44
N GLN A 395 -3.92 -4.63 -3.80
CA GLN A 395 -5.04 -5.52 -4.11
C GLN A 395 -5.91 -5.78 -2.87
N SER A 396 -5.29 -5.97 -1.70
CA SER A 396 -6.03 -6.20 -0.46
C SER A 396 -6.78 -4.95 0.02
N LEU A 397 -6.22 -3.75 -0.18
CA LEU A 397 -6.87 -2.50 0.19
C LEU A 397 -8.15 -2.28 -0.64
N ALA A 398 -8.10 -2.44 -1.95
CA ALA A 398 -9.29 -2.33 -2.79
C ALA A 398 -10.36 -3.36 -2.42
N ALA A 399 -9.97 -4.60 -2.15
CA ALA A 399 -10.89 -5.65 -1.70
C ALA A 399 -11.54 -5.31 -0.35
N THR A 400 -10.75 -4.82 0.61
CA THR A 400 -11.26 -4.38 1.93
C THR A 400 -12.25 -3.21 1.81
N MET A 401 -12.01 -2.28 0.88
CA MET A 401 -12.92 -1.17 0.63
C MET A 401 -14.27 -1.65 0.09
N PHE A 402 -14.29 -2.61 -0.84
CA PHE A 402 -15.53 -3.19 -1.34
C PHE A 402 -16.27 -3.99 -0.27
N GLU A 403 -15.55 -4.73 0.56
CA GLU A 403 -16.12 -5.47 1.69
C GLU A 403 -16.77 -4.51 2.70
N PHE A 404 -16.11 -3.39 3.00
CA PHE A 404 -16.68 -2.32 3.82
C PHE A 404 -17.97 -1.77 3.20
N ALA A 405 -17.97 -1.43 1.90
CA ALA A 405 -19.15 -0.90 1.20
C ALA A 405 -20.32 -1.88 1.25
N PHE A 406 -20.05 -3.18 1.08
CA PHE A 406 -21.04 -4.23 1.19
C PHE A 406 -21.68 -4.28 2.60
N HIS A 407 -20.88 -4.28 3.65
CA HIS A 407 -21.36 -4.26 5.04
C HIS A 407 -22.15 -2.99 5.37
N LEU A 408 -21.70 -1.84 4.85
CA LEU A 408 -22.40 -0.57 5.03
C LEU A 408 -23.79 -0.59 4.36
N ARG A 409 -23.88 -1.11 3.13
CA ARG A 409 -25.19 -1.29 2.44
C ARG A 409 -26.13 -2.20 3.22
N GLN A 410 -25.62 -3.32 3.71
CA GLN A 410 -26.39 -4.25 4.53
C GLN A 410 -26.91 -3.55 5.80
N ARG A 411 -26.04 -2.83 6.48
CA ARG A 411 -26.40 -2.08 7.70
C ARG A 411 -27.49 -1.03 7.45
N ILE A 412 -27.37 -0.28 6.36
CA ILE A 412 -28.37 0.70 5.98
C ILE A 412 -29.71 0.05 5.65
N GLY A 413 -29.70 -1.08 4.95
CA GLY A 413 -30.91 -1.85 4.68
C GLY A 413 -31.63 -2.33 5.96
N GLU A 414 -30.86 -2.81 6.96
CA GLU A 414 -31.39 -3.21 8.27
C GLU A 414 -32.04 -2.05 9.04
N LEU A 415 -31.44 -0.85 8.96
CA LEU A 415 -31.96 0.35 9.62
C LEU A 415 -33.21 0.89 8.91
N GLY A 416 -33.22 0.87 7.58
CA GLY A 416 -34.37 1.28 6.77
C GLY A 416 -35.59 0.35 6.93
N ALA A 417 -35.38 -0.93 7.23
CA ALA A 417 -36.43 -1.89 7.49
C ALA A 417 -37.06 -1.74 8.90
N ARG A 418 -36.39 -1.02 9.81
CA ARG A 418 -36.85 -0.76 11.18
C ARG A 418 -37.53 0.61 11.36
N ALA A 419 -37.37 1.49 10.37
CA ALA A 419 -37.98 2.83 10.35
C ALA A 419 -39.28 2.83 9.55
#